data_522569d11c4934fe752be6dc01dac0a3
#
_entry.id   522569d11c4934fe752be6dc01dac0a3
#
_cell.length_a   1.000
_cell.length_b   1.000
_cell.length_c   1.000
_cell.angle_alpha   90.00
_cell.angle_beta   90.00
_cell.angle_gamma   90.00
#
_symmetry.space_group_name_H-M   'P 1'
#
loop_
_entity.id
_entity.type
_entity.pdbx_description
1 polymer ?
#
loop_
_entity_poly.entity_id
_entity_poly.type
_entity_poly.pdbx_seq_one_letter_code
_entity_poly.pdbx_strand_id
1 'polypeptide(L)'
;MPRGRMGGRHGMSTEKAKDFKGTMKKLMGYLTQYKIGLLLVVIFAIGSTVFNIVGPKILGKATTELFHGLVSKVSGGSGIDFDKIAKILIGLMCLYVCSALFSFIQGYIMTGVSQKLTYRMRKEISEKIDRLPMGYFDKMTHGEILSRITNDVDTLSQSLNQSATQVITSVATIIGVLVMMLSISPLMTVIAILILPLSMGLIGMIVKRSQRYFKEQQEYLGYVNGQVEEVYGGHNIVKAFNKEDDVIDEFDRDNDRLYRSAWKSQFLSGMMMPIMQFVGNLGYVAVVILGGYLAIKKTIEVGDIQSFIQYVRNFTQPIQQVAQVANMLQSTAAASERVFEFLEEPEEEAAPENPVVLKNPEGAVEFEHVHFGYNPEHTIIHDFSVKVEPGQKIAIVGPTGAGKTTMVKLLMRFYDVSGGSIKVDGHDIREFDRGELRRMFGMVLQDTWLFKGSIEDNIRYGKLDATHEDVVKAADAAYAHRFIQTLPGGYGMELNEEASNVSQGQKQLLTIARAILADPKILILDEATSSVDTRTEVRIQKAMDNLMKGRTSFIIAHRLSTIRDADLILVMKEGDIVEMGRHEELLAKNGFYADLYNSQFEQTA
;
A
#
# COMPACT_ATOMS: atom_id res chain seq x y z
N MET A 1 -8.07 -8.11 -33.92
CA MET A 1 -8.78 -7.49 -32.81
C MET A 1 -7.74 -6.80 -31.93
N PRO A 2 -7.85 -5.53 -31.56
CA PRO A 2 -6.85 -4.85 -30.75
C PRO A 2 -6.93 -5.36 -29.30
N ARG A 3 -5.80 -5.91 -28.81
CA ARG A 3 -5.62 -6.37 -27.43
C ARG A 3 -5.74 -5.15 -26.48
N GLY A 4 -6.81 -5.13 -25.69
CA GLY A 4 -6.98 -4.17 -24.60
C GLY A 4 -5.86 -4.37 -23.57
N ARG A 5 -5.14 -3.28 -23.26
CA ARG A 5 -4.16 -3.21 -22.17
C ARG A 5 -4.90 -3.26 -20.83
N MET A 6 -5.14 -4.45 -20.27
CA MET A 6 -5.32 -4.63 -18.84
C MET A 6 -3.96 -5.06 -18.25
N GLY A 7 -3.16 -4.10 -17.86
CA GLY A 7 -1.90 -4.33 -17.19
C GLY A 7 -2.08 -4.27 -15.68
N GLY A 8 -2.15 -5.42 -15.02
CA GLY A 8 -1.87 -5.53 -13.60
C GLY A 8 -0.39 -5.19 -13.36
N ARG A 9 -0.11 -3.96 -12.92
CA ARG A 9 1.23 -3.50 -12.50
C ARG A 9 1.52 -4.03 -11.09
N HIS A 10 1.90 -5.29 -10.99
CA HIS A 10 2.60 -5.82 -9.80
C HIS A 10 4.10 -6.00 -10.13
N GLY A 11 4.79 -4.88 -10.29
CA GLY A 11 6.24 -4.81 -10.32
C GLY A 11 6.61 -3.53 -9.59
N MET A 12 7.65 -3.55 -8.75
CA MET A 12 8.24 -2.33 -8.18
C MET A 12 8.42 -1.33 -9.33
N SER A 13 7.42 -0.46 -9.53
CA SER A 13 7.52 0.57 -10.53
C SER A 13 8.57 1.55 -10.04
N THR A 14 9.63 1.69 -10.79
CA THR A 14 10.54 2.83 -10.74
C THR A 14 9.79 4.08 -11.22
N GLU A 15 8.62 4.34 -10.66
CA GLU A 15 7.90 5.59 -10.89
C GLU A 15 8.70 6.69 -10.22
N LYS A 16 9.13 7.64 -11.05
CA LYS A 16 9.77 8.85 -10.54
C LYS A 16 8.66 9.73 -9.97
N ALA A 17 8.90 10.33 -8.81
CA ALA A 17 8.01 11.34 -8.25
C ALA A 17 7.75 12.44 -9.27
N LYS A 18 6.50 12.85 -9.43
CA LYS A 18 6.08 13.94 -10.32
C LYS A 18 6.61 15.29 -9.81
N ASP A 19 6.47 15.52 -8.48
CA ASP A 19 7.01 16.70 -7.79
C ASP A 19 7.98 16.28 -6.67
N PHE A 20 9.22 15.97 -7.06
CA PHE A 20 10.28 15.61 -6.13
C PHE A 20 10.54 16.69 -5.05
N LYS A 21 10.59 18.00 -5.47
CA LYS A 21 10.93 19.08 -4.53
C LYS A 21 9.83 19.35 -3.53
N GLY A 22 8.57 19.41 -3.96
CA GLY A 22 7.42 19.62 -3.08
C GLY A 22 7.26 18.47 -2.09
N THR A 23 7.36 17.23 -2.56
CA THR A 23 7.26 16.03 -1.74
C THR A 23 8.37 15.96 -0.69
N MET A 24 9.62 16.20 -1.07
CA MET A 24 10.73 16.24 -0.12
C MET A 24 10.60 17.36 0.91
N LYS A 25 10.05 18.52 0.52
CA LYS A 25 9.76 19.61 1.46
C LYS A 25 8.70 19.23 2.49
N LYS A 26 7.63 18.56 2.05
CA LYS A 26 6.60 18.01 2.96
C LYS A 26 7.20 16.97 3.92
N LEU A 27 7.99 16.03 3.42
CA LEU A 27 8.67 15.02 4.23
C LEU A 27 9.60 15.66 5.27
N MET A 28 10.37 16.67 4.87
CA MET A 28 11.20 17.45 5.81
C MET A 28 10.35 18.18 6.85
N GLY A 29 9.14 18.64 6.51
CA GLY A 29 8.17 19.19 7.46
C GLY A 29 7.80 18.19 8.56
N TYR A 30 7.53 16.95 8.22
CA TYR A 30 7.28 15.86 9.20
C TYR A 30 8.50 15.59 10.09
N LEU A 31 9.72 15.70 9.53
CA LEU A 31 10.97 15.47 10.26
C LEU A 31 11.35 16.63 11.21
N THR A 32 10.83 17.84 11.02
CA THR A 32 11.16 19.00 11.86
C THR A 32 10.83 18.80 13.35
N GLN A 33 9.85 17.98 13.67
CA GLN A 33 9.52 17.61 15.04
C GLN A 33 10.65 16.85 15.75
N TYR A 34 11.50 16.17 14.97
CA TYR A 34 12.62 15.37 15.48
C TYR A 34 13.98 16.07 15.32
N LYS A 35 13.98 17.42 15.13
CA LYS A 35 15.18 18.23 14.84
C LYS A 35 16.35 18.00 15.81
N ILE A 36 16.08 17.81 17.09
CA ILE A 36 17.13 17.53 18.09
C ILE A 36 17.75 16.16 17.85
N GLY A 37 16.93 15.14 17.62
CA GLY A 37 17.41 13.79 17.29
C GLY A 37 18.23 13.77 16.00
N LEU A 38 17.77 14.46 14.97
CA LEU A 38 18.50 14.57 13.69
C LEU A 38 19.83 15.34 13.84
N LEU A 39 19.84 16.41 14.64
CA LEU A 39 21.09 17.14 14.94
C LEU A 39 22.10 16.23 15.64
N LEU A 40 21.66 15.46 16.63
CA LEU A 40 22.53 14.48 17.30
C LEU A 40 23.04 13.42 16.33
N VAL A 41 22.18 12.89 15.44
CA VAL A 41 22.60 11.95 14.38
C VAL A 41 23.72 12.55 13.53
N VAL A 42 23.60 13.81 13.09
CA VAL A 42 24.64 14.51 12.32
C VAL A 42 25.96 14.62 13.12
N ILE A 43 25.89 15.04 14.37
CA ILE A 43 27.07 15.20 15.24
C ILE A 43 27.79 13.86 15.42
N PHE A 44 27.07 12.80 15.79
CA PHE A 44 27.66 11.48 15.99
C PHE A 44 28.15 10.85 14.70
N ALA A 45 27.46 11.08 13.54
CA ALA A 45 27.89 10.64 12.24
C ALA A 45 29.23 11.27 11.84
N ILE A 46 29.35 12.59 11.96
CA ILE A 46 30.60 13.31 11.66
C ILE A 46 31.70 12.88 12.63
N GLY A 47 31.41 12.78 13.92
CA GLY A 47 32.38 12.34 14.93
C GLY A 47 32.93 10.94 14.64
N SER A 48 32.07 9.97 14.39
CA SER A 48 32.46 8.62 14.00
C SER A 48 33.30 8.61 12.71
N THR A 49 32.90 9.41 11.71
CA THR A 49 33.62 9.52 10.44
C THR A 49 35.01 10.12 10.63
N VAL A 50 35.15 11.16 11.43
CA VAL A 50 36.47 11.77 11.74
C VAL A 50 37.40 10.74 12.39
N PHE A 51 36.93 9.97 13.35
CA PHE A 51 37.73 8.93 13.98
C PHE A 51 38.18 7.86 12.96
N ASN A 52 37.30 7.45 12.05
CA ASN A 52 37.65 6.50 10.97
C ASN A 52 38.68 7.07 9.99
N ILE A 53 38.59 8.36 9.67
CA ILE A 53 39.52 9.02 8.75
C ILE A 53 40.93 9.22 9.35
N VAL A 54 41.02 9.45 10.65
CA VAL A 54 42.31 9.62 11.35
C VAL A 54 43.03 8.28 11.52
N GLY A 55 42.30 7.17 11.59
CA GLY A 55 42.83 5.83 11.82
C GLY A 55 44.00 5.43 10.90
N PRO A 56 43.89 5.54 9.57
CA PRO A 56 44.97 5.19 8.65
C PRO A 56 46.28 5.97 8.89
N LYS A 57 46.19 7.25 9.27
CA LYS A 57 47.38 8.06 9.58
C LYS A 57 48.07 7.61 10.84
N ILE A 58 47.33 7.21 11.87
CA ILE A 58 47.88 6.66 13.10
C ILE A 58 48.53 5.29 12.83
N LEU A 59 47.89 4.43 12.02
CA LEU A 59 48.45 3.14 11.62
C LEU A 59 49.73 3.34 10.81
N GLY A 60 49.79 4.32 9.91
CA GLY A 60 50.97 4.72 9.17
C GLY A 60 52.16 5.07 10.07
N LYS A 61 51.89 5.83 11.17
CA LYS A 61 52.97 6.11 12.18
C LYS A 61 53.53 4.86 12.80
N ALA A 62 52.69 3.85 13.12
CA ALA A 62 53.16 2.58 13.65
C ALA A 62 54.05 1.84 12.61
N THR A 63 53.70 1.88 11.32
CA THR A 63 54.47 1.31 10.23
C THR A 63 55.81 2.03 10.04
N THR A 64 55.84 3.35 10.12
CA THR A 64 57.07 4.16 10.09
C THR A 64 58.00 3.78 11.23
N GLU A 65 57.50 3.71 12.50
CA GLU A 65 58.30 3.30 13.65
C GLU A 65 58.88 1.88 13.50
N LEU A 66 58.07 0.93 12.95
CA LEU A 66 58.54 -0.40 12.65
C LEU A 66 59.68 -0.37 11.63
N PHE A 67 59.57 0.42 10.56
CA PHE A 67 60.56 0.57 9.51
C PHE A 67 61.86 1.18 10.07
N HIS A 68 61.79 2.26 10.85
CA HIS A 68 62.94 2.88 11.51
C HIS A 68 63.63 1.93 12.47
N GLY A 69 62.88 1.13 13.23
CA GLY A 69 63.44 0.11 14.11
C GLY A 69 64.18 -0.99 13.37
N LEU A 70 63.64 -1.43 12.20
CA LEU A 70 64.32 -2.38 11.35
C LEU A 70 65.63 -1.84 10.78
N VAL A 71 65.62 -0.60 10.26
CA VAL A 71 66.83 0.07 9.74
C VAL A 71 67.86 0.23 10.84
N SER A 72 67.44 0.68 12.04
CA SER A 72 68.29 0.79 13.22
C SER A 72 68.97 -0.55 13.59
N LYS A 73 68.17 -1.66 13.57
CA LYS A 73 68.70 -3.00 13.87
C LYS A 73 69.77 -3.45 12.87
N VAL A 74 69.54 -3.19 11.58
CA VAL A 74 70.51 -3.53 10.48
C VAL A 74 71.78 -2.67 10.61
N SER A 75 71.64 -1.42 11.09
CA SER A 75 72.76 -0.48 11.33
C SER A 75 73.45 -0.67 12.68
N GLY A 76 73.15 -1.73 13.45
CA GLY A 76 73.77 -2.04 14.75
C GLY A 76 73.23 -1.25 15.95
N GLY A 77 72.04 -0.59 15.83
CA GLY A 77 71.37 0.15 16.90
C GLY A 77 70.43 -0.69 17.76
N SER A 78 69.59 -0.01 18.55
CA SER A 78 68.68 -0.59 19.57
C SER A 78 67.55 -1.48 18.99
N GLY A 79 67.29 -1.40 17.69
CA GLY A 79 66.25 -2.20 17.02
C GLY A 79 64.85 -1.59 17.13
N ILE A 80 63.80 -2.46 17.13
CA ILE A 80 62.41 -2.07 17.11
C ILE A 80 61.94 -1.71 18.53
N ASP A 81 61.31 -0.53 18.69
CA ASP A 81 60.66 -0.09 19.93
C ASP A 81 59.21 -0.61 19.95
N PHE A 82 59.01 -1.81 20.52
CA PHE A 82 57.69 -2.44 20.62
C PHE A 82 56.77 -1.68 21.60
N ASP A 83 57.31 -1.01 22.63
CA ASP A 83 56.50 -0.25 23.60
C ASP A 83 55.88 0.97 22.95
N LYS A 84 56.61 1.66 22.08
CA LYS A 84 56.11 2.80 21.32
C LYS A 84 55.06 2.37 20.32
N ILE A 85 55.28 1.29 19.59
CA ILE A 85 54.30 0.70 18.64
C ILE A 85 53.05 0.26 19.39
N ALA A 86 53.19 -0.42 20.55
CA ALA A 86 52.06 -0.85 21.35
C ALA A 86 51.19 0.33 21.82
N LYS A 87 51.79 1.45 22.27
CA LYS A 87 51.07 2.67 22.66
C LYS A 87 50.27 3.28 21.47
N ILE A 88 50.87 3.29 20.26
CA ILE A 88 50.19 3.78 19.05
C ILE A 88 48.98 2.88 18.70
N LEU A 89 49.14 1.55 18.74
CA LEU A 89 48.09 0.59 18.45
C LEU A 89 46.96 0.58 19.46
N ILE A 90 47.28 0.73 20.78
CA ILE A 90 46.26 0.89 21.82
C ILE A 90 45.47 2.18 21.60
N GLY A 91 46.15 3.29 21.29
CA GLY A 91 45.49 4.54 20.94
C GLY A 91 44.56 4.42 19.74
N LEU A 92 44.99 3.68 18.71
CA LEU A 92 44.18 3.38 17.51
C LEU A 92 42.96 2.52 17.87
N MET A 93 43.14 1.50 18.74
CA MET A 93 42.04 0.66 19.20
C MET A 93 41.01 1.47 19.96
N CYS A 94 41.44 2.35 20.89
CA CYS A 94 40.54 3.26 21.61
C CYS A 94 39.75 4.17 20.64
N LEU A 95 40.41 4.69 19.61
CA LEU A 95 39.79 5.55 18.59
C LEU A 95 38.71 4.78 17.82
N TYR A 96 38.97 3.53 17.43
CA TYR A 96 37.97 2.70 16.75
C TYR A 96 36.80 2.30 17.66
N VAL A 97 37.05 2.04 18.95
CA VAL A 97 35.99 1.80 19.92
C VAL A 97 35.09 3.05 20.07
N CYS A 98 35.69 4.24 20.18
CA CYS A 98 34.94 5.49 20.20
C CYS A 98 34.11 5.70 18.92
N SER A 99 34.71 5.41 17.75
CA SER A 99 34.01 5.47 16.48
C SER A 99 32.80 4.52 16.42
N ALA A 100 32.99 3.28 16.88
CA ALA A 100 31.92 2.29 16.94
C ALA A 100 30.78 2.72 17.88
N LEU A 101 31.14 3.28 19.05
CA LEU A 101 30.16 3.81 20.00
C LEU A 101 29.34 4.97 19.40
N PHE A 102 30.00 5.88 18.70
CA PHE A 102 29.33 7.00 18.03
C PHE A 102 28.39 6.50 16.93
N SER A 103 28.83 5.53 16.11
CA SER A 103 28.00 4.90 15.10
C SER A 103 26.80 4.18 15.71
N PHE A 104 26.98 3.49 16.85
CA PHE A 104 25.90 2.81 17.55
C PHE A 104 24.85 3.82 18.06
N ILE A 105 25.28 4.90 18.75
CA ILE A 105 24.38 5.95 19.26
C ILE A 105 23.61 6.60 18.10
N GLN A 106 24.31 6.93 17.02
CA GLN A 106 23.72 7.47 15.80
C GLN A 106 22.63 6.56 15.24
N GLY A 107 22.94 5.26 15.07
CA GLY A 107 21.99 4.29 14.55
C GLY A 107 20.77 4.12 15.45
N TYR A 108 20.98 4.07 16.78
CA TYR A 108 19.91 3.96 17.75
C TYR A 108 18.95 5.16 17.68
N ILE A 109 19.47 6.39 17.63
CA ILE A 109 18.65 7.61 17.52
C ILE A 109 17.91 7.64 16.19
N MET A 110 18.60 7.36 15.07
CA MET A 110 17.98 7.39 13.73
C MET A 110 16.86 6.37 13.58
N THR A 111 17.08 5.16 14.07
CA THR A 111 16.03 4.11 14.09
C THR A 111 14.83 4.58 14.93
N GLY A 112 15.06 5.18 16.09
CA GLY A 112 13.99 5.73 16.91
C GLY A 112 13.18 6.82 16.20
N VAL A 113 13.84 7.73 15.49
CA VAL A 113 13.18 8.78 14.69
C VAL A 113 12.37 8.17 13.56
N SER A 114 12.97 7.25 12.80
CA SER A 114 12.31 6.59 11.66
C SER A 114 11.07 5.82 12.11
N GLN A 115 11.14 5.03 13.18
CA GLN A 115 10.00 4.25 13.69
C GLN A 115 8.86 5.12 14.23
N LYS A 116 9.17 6.23 14.90
CA LYS A 116 8.15 7.19 15.36
C LYS A 116 7.43 7.85 14.19
N LEU A 117 8.16 8.21 13.14
CA LEU A 117 7.57 8.77 11.93
C LEU A 117 6.64 7.74 11.24
N THR A 118 7.11 6.50 11.08
CA THR A 118 6.34 5.40 10.49
C THR A 118 5.05 5.14 11.27
N TYR A 119 5.14 5.05 12.60
CA TYR A 119 3.97 4.88 13.46
C TYR A 119 2.94 6.00 13.26
N ARG A 120 3.42 7.24 13.23
CA ARG A 120 2.56 8.40 13.03
C ARG A 120 1.88 8.38 11.66
N MET A 121 2.63 8.12 10.57
CA MET A 121 2.07 8.05 9.23
C MET A 121 1.01 6.95 9.09
N ARG A 122 1.29 5.76 9.63
CA ARG A 122 0.30 4.67 9.63
C ARG A 122 -0.97 5.04 10.40
N LYS A 123 -0.82 5.72 11.54
CA LYS A 123 -1.96 6.23 12.31
C LYS A 123 -2.77 7.24 11.52
N GLU A 124 -2.11 8.26 10.93
CA GLU A 124 -2.77 9.28 10.11
C GLU A 124 -3.49 8.66 8.89
N ILE A 125 -2.88 7.67 8.22
CA ILE A 125 -3.50 6.93 7.12
C ILE A 125 -4.73 6.15 7.60
N SER A 126 -4.63 5.43 8.73
CA SER A 126 -5.75 4.67 9.29
C SER A 126 -6.92 5.57 9.66
N GLU A 127 -6.66 6.69 10.34
CA GLU A 127 -7.69 7.67 10.68
C GLU A 127 -8.30 8.35 9.44
N LYS A 128 -7.50 8.50 8.37
CA LYS A 128 -7.96 9.07 7.11
C LYS A 128 -8.92 8.14 6.36
N ILE A 129 -8.66 6.82 6.39
CA ILE A 129 -9.53 5.81 5.77
C ILE A 129 -10.98 5.96 6.26
N ASP A 130 -11.17 6.14 7.56
CA ASP A 130 -12.51 6.24 8.16
C ASP A 130 -13.23 7.55 7.78
N ARG A 131 -12.50 8.55 7.28
CA ARG A 131 -13.04 9.88 6.91
C ARG A 131 -13.17 10.12 5.42
N LEU A 132 -12.65 9.20 4.59
CA LEU A 132 -12.73 9.32 3.13
C LEU A 132 -14.12 8.98 2.62
N PRO A 133 -14.63 9.72 1.61
CA PRO A 133 -15.89 9.42 0.97
C PRO A 133 -15.86 8.08 0.22
N MET A 134 -16.99 7.39 0.17
CA MET A 134 -17.12 6.10 -0.50
C MET A 134 -16.69 6.14 -1.97
N GLY A 135 -16.88 7.29 -2.64
CA GLY A 135 -16.45 7.51 -4.02
C GLY A 135 -14.94 7.42 -4.25
N TYR A 136 -14.13 7.54 -3.21
CA TYR A 136 -12.70 7.28 -3.29
C TYR A 136 -12.42 5.78 -3.45
N PHE A 137 -13.11 4.95 -2.64
CA PHE A 137 -12.94 3.50 -2.65
C PHE A 137 -13.50 2.84 -3.92
N ASP A 138 -14.52 3.43 -4.55
CA ASP A 138 -15.04 2.95 -5.83
C ASP A 138 -14.04 3.18 -6.99
N LYS A 139 -13.08 4.11 -6.86
CA LYS A 139 -12.05 4.43 -7.87
C LYS A 139 -10.73 3.70 -7.66
N MET A 140 -10.45 3.26 -6.44
CA MET A 140 -9.18 2.65 -6.04
C MET A 140 -9.36 1.18 -5.71
N THR A 141 -8.37 0.36 -6.04
CA THR A 141 -8.40 -1.05 -5.63
C THR A 141 -7.99 -1.20 -4.16
N HIS A 142 -8.53 -2.21 -3.46
CA HIS A 142 -8.14 -2.51 -2.08
C HIS A 142 -6.63 -2.75 -1.94
N GLY A 143 -6.01 -3.37 -2.96
CA GLY A 143 -4.57 -3.63 -2.99
C GLY A 143 -3.73 -2.34 -3.05
N GLU A 144 -4.20 -1.31 -3.77
CA GLU A 144 -3.51 -0.01 -3.82
C GLU A 144 -3.53 0.70 -2.48
N ILE A 145 -4.66 0.71 -1.78
CA ILE A 145 -4.79 1.32 -0.45
C ILE A 145 -3.91 0.58 0.55
N LEU A 146 -3.96 -0.74 0.57
CA LEU A 146 -3.13 -1.57 1.45
C LEU A 146 -1.63 -1.35 1.18
N SER A 147 -1.23 -1.24 -0.10
CA SER A 147 0.16 -0.97 -0.48
C SER A 147 0.66 0.38 0.04
N ARG A 148 -0.18 1.41 0.12
CA ARG A 148 0.19 2.71 0.71
C ARG A 148 0.48 2.62 2.20
N ILE A 149 -0.35 1.86 2.95
CA ILE A 149 -0.19 1.69 4.41
C ILE A 149 1.06 0.86 4.73
N THR A 150 1.34 -0.17 3.92
CA THR A 150 2.43 -1.13 4.16
C THR A 150 3.69 -0.74 3.39
N ASN A 151 3.71 -0.98 2.08
CA ASN A 151 4.92 -0.89 1.27
C ASN A 151 5.49 0.52 1.15
N ASP A 152 4.62 1.54 0.95
CA ASP A 152 5.10 2.91 0.78
C ASP A 152 5.64 3.48 2.10
N VAL A 153 4.97 3.24 3.21
CA VAL A 153 5.43 3.68 4.54
C VAL A 153 6.70 2.92 4.96
N ASP A 154 6.83 1.62 4.63
CA ASP A 154 8.05 0.85 4.89
C ASP A 154 9.23 1.32 4.02
N THR A 155 8.97 1.65 2.76
CA THR A 155 9.96 2.25 1.86
C THR A 155 10.48 3.57 2.44
N LEU A 156 9.59 4.43 2.97
CA LEU A 156 9.97 5.65 3.68
C LEU A 156 10.86 5.36 4.89
N SER A 157 10.46 4.42 5.74
CA SER A 157 11.20 4.05 6.95
C SER A 157 12.61 3.56 6.64
N GLN A 158 12.74 2.61 5.71
CA GLN A 158 14.02 2.05 5.32
C GLN A 158 14.94 3.09 4.67
N SER A 159 14.37 3.88 3.77
CA SER A 159 15.11 4.92 3.06
C SER A 159 15.62 6.01 4.00
N LEU A 160 14.80 6.47 4.93
CA LEU A 160 15.23 7.47 5.93
C LEU A 160 16.36 6.93 6.79
N ASN A 161 16.25 5.69 7.25
CA ASN A 161 17.26 5.09 8.12
C ASN A 161 18.61 4.92 7.40
N GLN A 162 18.60 4.51 6.15
CA GLN A 162 19.81 4.27 5.36
C GLN A 162 20.33 5.55 4.69
N SER A 163 19.47 6.26 3.95
CA SER A 163 19.90 7.37 3.10
C SER A 163 20.40 8.58 3.87
N ALA A 164 19.68 9.00 4.93
CA ALA A 164 20.07 10.18 5.69
C ALA A 164 21.46 10.00 6.34
N THR A 165 21.67 8.85 6.99
CA THR A 165 22.94 8.49 7.61
C THR A 165 24.05 8.39 6.57
N GLN A 166 23.78 7.69 5.46
CA GLN A 166 24.78 7.42 4.42
C GLN A 166 25.23 8.66 3.66
N VAL A 167 24.32 9.62 3.39
CA VAL A 167 24.68 10.90 2.78
C VAL A 167 25.65 11.66 3.69
N ILE A 168 25.32 11.81 4.98
CA ILE A 168 26.14 12.57 5.93
C ILE A 168 27.53 11.95 6.05
N THR A 169 27.61 10.64 6.28
CA THR A 169 28.89 9.93 6.43
C THR A 169 29.71 9.92 5.14
N SER A 170 29.06 9.75 3.95
CA SER A 170 29.78 9.74 2.67
C SER A 170 30.35 11.12 2.35
N VAL A 171 29.59 12.20 2.52
CA VAL A 171 30.08 13.56 2.29
C VAL A 171 31.21 13.91 3.26
N ALA A 172 31.02 13.61 4.55
CA ALA A 172 32.08 13.83 5.54
C ALA A 172 33.35 13.01 5.23
N THR A 173 33.20 11.76 4.78
CA THR A 173 34.33 10.89 4.39
C THR A 173 35.05 11.44 3.18
N ILE A 174 34.33 11.82 2.10
CA ILE A 174 34.95 12.39 0.89
C ILE A 174 35.79 13.63 1.24
N ILE A 175 35.18 14.59 1.96
CA ILE A 175 35.86 15.82 2.34
C ILE A 175 37.06 15.53 3.25
N GLY A 176 36.87 14.73 4.30
CA GLY A 176 37.93 14.46 5.28
C GLY A 176 39.08 13.63 4.69
N VAL A 177 38.78 12.60 3.87
CA VAL A 177 39.81 11.82 3.19
C VAL A 177 40.60 12.70 2.20
N LEU A 178 39.91 13.58 1.43
CA LEU A 178 40.58 14.49 0.52
C LEU A 178 41.55 15.42 1.26
N VAL A 179 41.13 16.00 2.39
CA VAL A 179 42.00 16.84 3.24
C VAL A 179 43.22 16.05 3.73
N MET A 180 43.02 14.80 4.16
CA MET A 180 44.13 13.95 4.64
C MET A 180 45.08 13.56 3.51
N MET A 181 44.58 13.26 2.32
CA MET A 181 45.41 12.94 1.14
C MET A 181 46.25 14.16 0.73
N LEU A 182 45.64 15.36 0.67
CA LEU A 182 46.35 16.61 0.37
C LEU A 182 47.42 16.94 1.44
N SER A 183 47.17 16.59 2.70
CA SER A 183 48.14 16.79 3.80
C SER A 183 49.37 15.89 3.72
N ILE A 184 49.27 14.73 3.04
CA ILE A 184 50.39 13.82 2.82
C ILE A 184 51.16 14.22 1.56
N SER A 185 50.51 14.23 0.41
CA SER A 185 51.13 14.59 -0.86
C SER A 185 50.10 15.08 -1.90
N PRO A 186 50.16 16.36 -2.28
CA PRO A 186 49.29 16.89 -3.35
C PRO A 186 49.47 16.15 -4.70
N LEU A 187 50.70 15.76 -5.01
CA LEU A 187 51.00 15.07 -6.28
C LEU A 187 50.35 13.66 -6.35
N MET A 188 50.45 12.89 -5.25
CA MET A 188 49.79 11.57 -5.16
C MET A 188 48.27 11.74 -5.19
N THR A 189 47.73 12.81 -4.59
CA THR A 189 46.29 13.13 -4.60
C THR A 189 45.78 13.40 -5.99
N VAL A 190 46.51 14.14 -6.84
CA VAL A 190 46.14 14.36 -8.23
C VAL A 190 46.04 13.05 -9.02
N ILE A 191 47.01 12.13 -8.83
CA ILE A 191 46.93 10.79 -9.46
C ILE A 191 45.69 10.02 -9.02
N ALA A 192 45.41 9.99 -7.72
CA ALA A 192 44.23 9.31 -7.18
C ALA A 192 42.92 9.89 -7.73
N ILE A 193 42.84 11.23 -7.88
CA ILE A 193 41.66 11.89 -8.45
C ILE A 193 41.51 11.56 -9.94
N LEU A 194 42.60 11.45 -10.70
CA LEU A 194 42.56 11.13 -12.14
C LEU A 194 42.00 9.71 -12.44
N ILE A 195 42.06 8.82 -11.47
CA ILE A 195 41.48 7.47 -11.58
C ILE A 195 39.93 7.54 -11.65
N LEU A 196 39.31 8.52 -11.01
CA LEU A 196 37.85 8.65 -10.96
C LEU A 196 37.21 8.87 -12.34
N PRO A 197 37.61 9.88 -13.14
CA PRO A 197 37.03 10.07 -14.47
C PRO A 197 37.28 8.90 -15.41
N LEU A 198 38.42 8.22 -15.27
CA LEU A 198 38.69 6.98 -16.01
C LEU A 198 37.68 5.88 -15.63
N SER A 199 37.47 5.66 -14.33
CA SER A 199 36.49 4.68 -13.83
C SER A 199 35.07 5.04 -14.27
N MET A 200 34.67 6.30 -14.13
CA MET A 200 33.33 6.77 -14.51
C MET A 200 33.09 6.63 -16.02
N GLY A 201 34.10 6.89 -16.85
CA GLY A 201 34.01 6.72 -18.31
C GLY A 201 33.78 5.25 -18.70
N LEU A 202 34.53 4.33 -18.09
CA LEU A 202 34.37 2.89 -18.33
C LEU A 202 33.02 2.37 -17.85
N ILE A 203 32.58 2.76 -16.65
CA ILE A 203 31.27 2.41 -16.13
C ILE A 203 30.16 2.96 -17.03
N GLY A 204 30.24 4.23 -17.41
CA GLY A 204 29.26 4.87 -18.28
C GLY A 204 29.10 4.15 -19.62
N MET A 205 30.20 3.67 -20.20
CA MET A 205 30.18 2.88 -21.43
C MET A 205 29.45 1.54 -21.22
N ILE A 206 29.73 0.82 -20.12
CA ILE A 206 29.10 -0.44 -19.80
C ILE A 206 27.59 -0.23 -19.52
N VAL A 207 27.24 0.76 -18.69
CA VAL A 207 25.85 1.07 -18.35
C VAL A 207 25.05 1.40 -19.62
N LYS A 208 25.57 2.27 -20.48
CA LYS A 208 24.91 2.61 -21.75
C LYS A 208 24.64 1.37 -22.62
N ARG A 209 25.58 0.41 -22.64
CA ARG A 209 25.41 -0.82 -23.40
C ARG A 209 24.46 -1.81 -22.74
N SER A 210 24.50 -1.94 -21.40
CA SER A 210 23.67 -2.85 -20.61
C SER A 210 22.22 -2.41 -20.53
N GLN A 211 21.96 -1.08 -20.54
CA GLN A 211 20.63 -0.51 -20.33
C GLN A 211 19.59 -1.00 -21.33
N ARG A 212 19.99 -1.23 -22.59
CA ARG A 212 19.10 -1.79 -23.62
C ARG A 212 18.64 -3.20 -23.24
N TYR A 213 19.58 -4.08 -22.86
CA TYR A 213 19.27 -5.46 -22.50
C TYR A 213 18.51 -5.54 -21.19
N PHE A 214 18.76 -4.63 -20.26
CA PHE A 214 18.01 -4.55 -19.02
C PHE A 214 16.54 -4.17 -19.27
N LYS A 215 16.28 -3.24 -20.20
CA LYS A 215 14.92 -2.88 -20.62
C LYS A 215 14.21 -4.06 -21.29
N GLU A 216 14.88 -4.75 -22.21
CA GLU A 216 14.36 -5.95 -22.87
C GLU A 216 14.06 -7.06 -21.83
N GLN A 217 14.95 -7.27 -20.85
CA GLN A 217 14.74 -8.21 -19.75
C GLN A 217 13.48 -7.88 -18.93
N GLN A 218 13.27 -6.63 -18.56
CA GLN A 218 12.09 -6.22 -17.81
C GLN A 218 10.80 -6.39 -18.61
N GLU A 219 10.84 -6.12 -19.90
CA GLU A 219 9.70 -6.30 -20.80
C GLU A 219 9.30 -7.77 -20.91
N TYR A 220 10.27 -8.67 -21.20
CA TYR A 220 9.98 -10.11 -21.29
C TYR A 220 9.64 -10.75 -19.95
N LEU A 221 10.21 -10.26 -18.84
CA LEU A 221 9.78 -10.68 -17.51
C LEU A 221 8.30 -10.33 -17.25
N GLY A 222 7.87 -9.16 -17.72
CA GLY A 222 6.46 -8.77 -17.69
C GLY A 222 5.57 -9.70 -18.51
N TYR A 223 6.00 -10.10 -19.70
CA TYR A 223 5.23 -11.06 -20.54
C TYR A 223 5.12 -12.43 -19.88
N VAL A 224 6.25 -12.97 -19.39
CA VAL A 224 6.26 -14.29 -18.71
C VAL A 224 5.38 -14.27 -17.47
N ASN A 225 5.46 -13.23 -16.63
CA ASN A 225 4.62 -13.11 -15.45
C ASN A 225 3.13 -12.98 -15.81
N GLY A 226 2.81 -12.15 -16.81
CA GLY A 226 1.42 -11.99 -17.28
C GLY A 226 0.83 -13.30 -17.83
N GLN A 227 1.62 -14.06 -18.58
CA GLN A 227 1.21 -15.37 -19.08
C GLN A 227 0.99 -16.38 -17.96
N VAL A 228 1.89 -16.43 -16.96
CA VAL A 228 1.71 -17.31 -15.79
C VAL A 228 0.43 -16.95 -15.04
N GLU A 229 0.16 -15.67 -14.81
CA GLU A 229 -1.07 -15.20 -14.12
C GLU A 229 -2.32 -15.59 -14.92
N GLU A 230 -2.33 -15.34 -16.24
CA GLU A 230 -3.45 -15.66 -17.14
C GLU A 230 -3.71 -17.16 -17.18
N VAL A 231 -2.66 -17.97 -17.38
CA VAL A 231 -2.77 -19.44 -17.48
C VAL A 231 -3.16 -20.06 -16.15
N TYR A 232 -2.60 -19.57 -15.04
CA TYR A 232 -2.95 -20.07 -13.70
C TYR A 232 -4.40 -19.72 -13.35
N GLY A 233 -4.84 -18.49 -13.62
CA GLY A 233 -6.24 -18.06 -13.44
C GLY A 233 -7.22 -18.80 -14.34
N GLY A 234 -6.82 -19.10 -15.59
CA GLY A 234 -7.60 -19.83 -16.59
C GLY A 234 -7.31 -21.33 -16.69
N HIS A 235 -6.62 -21.94 -15.71
CA HIS A 235 -6.12 -23.32 -15.82
C HIS A 235 -7.20 -24.35 -16.15
N ASN A 236 -8.39 -24.23 -15.57
CA ASN A 236 -9.52 -25.12 -15.85
C ASN A 236 -9.96 -25.03 -17.32
N ILE A 237 -9.86 -23.85 -17.95
CA ILE A 237 -10.20 -23.64 -19.35
C ILE A 237 -9.14 -24.27 -20.25
N VAL A 238 -7.84 -24.06 -19.93
CA VAL A 238 -6.73 -24.69 -20.65
C VAL A 238 -6.91 -26.21 -20.67
N LYS A 239 -7.22 -26.81 -19.50
CA LYS A 239 -7.48 -28.25 -19.37
C LYS A 239 -8.73 -28.70 -20.15
N ALA A 240 -9.82 -27.96 -20.06
CA ALA A 240 -11.08 -28.32 -20.74
C ALA A 240 -10.95 -28.33 -22.25
N PHE A 241 -10.05 -27.50 -22.81
CA PHE A 241 -9.81 -27.39 -24.25
C PHE A 241 -8.53 -28.10 -24.72
N ASN A 242 -7.82 -28.84 -23.89
CA ASN A 242 -6.55 -29.54 -24.16
C ASN A 242 -5.53 -28.64 -24.87
N LYS A 243 -5.27 -27.46 -24.28
CA LYS A 243 -4.38 -26.43 -24.84
C LYS A 243 -3.06 -26.30 -24.11
N GLU A 244 -2.66 -27.33 -23.33
CA GLU A 244 -1.45 -27.31 -22.52
C GLU A 244 -0.19 -27.12 -23.38
N ASP A 245 -0.07 -27.86 -24.47
CA ASP A 245 1.11 -27.80 -25.35
C ASP A 245 1.25 -26.41 -26.00
N ASP A 246 0.14 -25.82 -26.48
CA ASP A 246 0.14 -24.47 -27.08
C ASP A 246 0.63 -23.41 -26.06
N VAL A 247 0.20 -23.54 -24.80
CA VAL A 247 0.58 -22.63 -23.70
C VAL A 247 2.04 -22.80 -23.33
N ILE A 248 2.55 -24.04 -23.27
CA ILE A 248 3.95 -24.34 -23.00
C ILE A 248 4.84 -23.77 -24.11
N ASP A 249 4.49 -23.98 -25.36
CA ASP A 249 5.23 -23.46 -26.51
C ASP A 249 5.30 -21.91 -26.52
N GLU A 250 4.24 -21.24 -26.09
CA GLU A 250 4.22 -19.78 -25.96
C GLU A 250 5.13 -19.33 -24.80
N PHE A 251 5.05 -20.01 -23.64
CA PHE A 251 5.90 -19.76 -22.49
C PHE A 251 7.38 -19.94 -22.84
N ASP A 252 7.74 -21.02 -23.50
CA ASP A 252 9.12 -21.32 -23.85
C ASP A 252 9.72 -20.26 -24.78
N ARG A 253 8.93 -19.76 -25.75
CA ARG A 253 9.37 -18.67 -26.64
C ARG A 253 9.70 -17.39 -25.89
N ASP A 254 8.85 -16.97 -24.93
CA ASP A 254 9.06 -15.74 -24.18
C ASP A 254 10.12 -15.91 -23.11
N ASN A 255 10.19 -17.08 -22.47
CA ASN A 255 11.25 -17.45 -21.53
C ASN A 255 12.64 -17.50 -22.22
N ASP A 256 12.75 -17.99 -23.45
CA ASP A 256 13.99 -17.99 -24.22
C ASP A 256 14.49 -16.57 -24.53
N ARG A 257 13.54 -15.66 -24.85
CA ARG A 257 13.88 -14.23 -25.05
C ARG A 257 14.29 -13.55 -23.73
N LEU A 258 13.57 -13.85 -22.65
CA LEU A 258 13.94 -13.42 -21.30
C LEU A 258 15.36 -13.90 -20.95
N TYR A 259 15.66 -15.18 -21.14
CA TYR A 259 16.97 -15.76 -20.89
C TYR A 259 18.08 -15.04 -21.65
N ARG A 260 17.93 -14.82 -22.96
CA ARG A 260 18.94 -14.16 -23.80
C ARG A 260 19.18 -12.71 -23.40
N SER A 261 18.13 -11.96 -23.06
CA SER A 261 18.25 -10.57 -22.61
C SER A 261 18.83 -10.49 -21.21
N ALA A 262 18.39 -11.34 -20.29
CA ALA A 262 18.87 -11.45 -18.93
C ALA A 262 20.34 -11.84 -18.87
N TRP A 263 20.76 -12.85 -19.66
CA TRP A 263 22.17 -13.27 -19.72
C TRP A 263 23.08 -12.09 -20.13
N LYS A 264 22.73 -11.36 -21.21
CA LYS A 264 23.51 -10.21 -21.67
C LYS A 264 23.52 -9.07 -20.66
N SER A 265 22.39 -8.78 -20.06
CA SER A 265 22.24 -7.75 -19.03
C SER A 265 23.11 -8.06 -17.80
N GLN A 266 23.01 -9.30 -17.29
CA GLN A 266 23.75 -9.75 -16.11
C GLN A 266 25.26 -9.87 -16.38
N PHE A 267 25.66 -10.38 -17.56
CA PHE A 267 27.06 -10.44 -17.94
C PHE A 267 27.71 -9.05 -17.96
N LEU A 268 27.08 -8.08 -18.66
CA LEU A 268 27.62 -6.73 -18.73
C LEU A 268 27.63 -6.04 -17.35
N SER A 269 26.56 -6.20 -16.57
CA SER A 269 26.52 -5.66 -15.22
C SER A 269 27.53 -6.33 -14.28
N GLY A 270 27.71 -7.64 -14.41
CA GLY A 270 28.69 -8.42 -13.64
C GLY A 270 30.14 -8.02 -13.93
N MET A 271 30.44 -7.54 -15.14
CA MET A 271 31.77 -7.03 -15.49
C MET A 271 32.14 -5.73 -14.78
N MET A 272 31.18 -4.97 -14.24
CA MET A 272 31.46 -3.67 -13.61
C MET A 272 32.41 -3.81 -12.42
N MET A 273 32.21 -4.78 -11.53
CA MET A 273 33.07 -5.00 -10.36
C MET A 273 34.51 -5.39 -10.73
N PRO A 274 34.77 -6.41 -11.59
CA PRO A 274 36.11 -6.72 -12.04
C PRO A 274 36.85 -5.53 -12.71
N ILE A 275 36.18 -4.76 -13.55
CA ILE A 275 36.76 -3.59 -14.20
C ILE A 275 37.10 -2.49 -13.18
N MET A 276 36.21 -2.25 -12.22
CA MET A 276 36.49 -1.30 -11.14
C MET A 276 37.67 -1.73 -10.28
N GLN A 277 37.77 -3.02 -9.95
CA GLN A 277 38.93 -3.57 -9.23
C GLN A 277 40.23 -3.45 -10.05
N PHE A 278 40.18 -3.71 -11.35
CA PHE A 278 41.34 -3.56 -12.23
C PHE A 278 41.82 -2.11 -12.25
N VAL A 279 40.94 -1.15 -12.48
CA VAL A 279 41.28 0.29 -12.47
C VAL A 279 41.77 0.75 -11.10
N GLY A 280 41.16 0.26 -10.02
CA GLY A 280 41.59 0.52 -8.65
C GLY A 280 43.02 -0.04 -8.39
N ASN A 281 43.33 -1.24 -8.89
CA ASN A 281 44.65 -1.84 -8.76
C ASN A 281 45.72 -1.09 -9.61
N LEU A 282 45.36 -0.58 -10.80
CA LEU A 282 46.28 0.31 -11.56
C LEU A 282 46.59 1.57 -10.76
N GLY A 283 45.57 2.16 -10.13
CA GLY A 283 45.77 3.30 -9.25
C GLY A 283 46.64 2.98 -8.04
N TYR A 284 46.44 1.81 -7.43
CA TYR A 284 47.29 1.31 -6.33
C TYR A 284 48.74 1.22 -6.77
N VAL A 285 49.02 0.61 -7.92
CA VAL A 285 50.41 0.48 -8.47
C VAL A 285 51.02 1.88 -8.71
N ALA A 286 50.27 2.80 -9.32
CA ALA A 286 50.76 4.16 -9.55
C ALA A 286 51.10 4.89 -8.23
N VAL A 287 50.26 4.75 -7.22
CA VAL A 287 50.46 5.34 -5.88
C VAL A 287 51.69 4.72 -5.20
N VAL A 288 51.92 3.39 -5.30
CA VAL A 288 53.06 2.71 -4.71
C VAL A 288 54.38 3.13 -5.39
N ILE A 289 54.40 3.21 -6.72
CA ILE A 289 55.57 3.63 -7.48
C ILE A 289 55.94 5.09 -7.12
N LEU A 290 54.97 6.01 -7.19
CA LEU A 290 55.23 7.41 -6.86
C LEU A 290 55.56 7.61 -5.39
N GLY A 291 54.83 6.92 -4.48
CA GLY A 291 55.09 6.95 -3.05
C GLY A 291 56.47 6.44 -2.69
N GLY A 292 56.91 5.32 -3.30
CA GLY A 292 58.26 4.78 -3.14
C GLY A 292 59.32 5.78 -3.60
N TYR A 293 59.13 6.43 -4.76
CA TYR A 293 60.03 7.49 -5.24
C TYR A 293 60.13 8.68 -4.28
N LEU A 294 58.98 9.15 -3.75
CA LEU A 294 58.93 10.26 -2.78
C LEU A 294 59.56 9.88 -1.43
N ALA A 295 59.38 8.61 -1.00
CA ALA A 295 59.98 8.12 0.23
C ALA A 295 61.52 8.01 0.12
N ILE A 296 62.06 7.56 -1.04
CA ILE A 296 63.51 7.56 -1.31
C ILE A 296 64.04 9.00 -1.28
N LYS A 297 63.29 9.98 -1.78
CA LYS A 297 63.63 11.41 -1.69
C LYS A 297 63.42 12.00 -0.28
N LYS A 298 62.96 11.25 0.68
CA LYS A 298 62.63 11.65 2.06
C LYS A 298 61.59 12.78 2.12
N THR A 299 60.69 12.87 1.13
CA THR A 299 59.61 13.85 1.10
C THR A 299 58.39 13.35 1.92
N ILE A 300 58.19 12.04 1.96
CA ILE A 300 57.17 11.33 2.75
C ILE A 300 57.79 10.14 3.47
N GLU A 301 57.11 9.61 4.49
CA GLU A 301 57.54 8.42 5.23
C GLU A 301 56.92 7.14 4.64
N VAL A 302 57.48 5.97 4.95
CA VAL A 302 56.98 4.68 4.46
C VAL A 302 55.53 4.43 4.93
N GLY A 303 55.22 4.82 6.17
CA GLY A 303 53.88 4.74 6.72
C GLY A 303 52.85 5.64 6.01
N ASP A 304 53.31 6.74 5.41
CA ASP A 304 52.44 7.61 4.61
C ASP A 304 51.95 6.93 3.35
N ILE A 305 52.76 6.08 2.73
CA ILE A 305 52.36 5.27 1.56
C ILE A 305 51.21 4.34 1.95
N GLN A 306 51.32 3.65 3.08
CA GLN A 306 50.29 2.77 3.60
C GLN A 306 48.98 3.55 3.91
N SER A 307 49.11 4.67 4.57
CA SER A 307 47.96 5.55 4.88
C SER A 307 47.27 6.04 3.62
N PHE A 308 48.07 6.45 2.61
CA PHE A 308 47.56 6.95 1.35
C PHE A 308 46.80 5.89 0.55
N ILE A 309 47.33 4.65 0.50
CA ILE A 309 46.64 3.50 -0.13
C ILE A 309 45.27 3.28 0.49
N GLN A 310 45.18 3.38 1.81
CA GLN A 310 43.91 3.21 2.52
C GLN A 310 42.94 4.39 2.25
N TYR A 311 43.46 5.62 2.16
CA TYR A 311 42.67 6.79 1.78
C TYR A 311 42.12 6.69 0.36
N VAL A 312 42.88 6.19 -0.62
CA VAL A 312 42.39 5.98 -1.98
C VAL A 312 41.21 5.01 -1.99
N ARG A 313 41.28 3.91 -1.21
CA ARG A 313 40.18 2.97 -1.08
C ARG A 313 38.94 3.62 -0.41
N ASN A 314 39.17 4.34 0.68
CA ASN A 314 38.11 5.01 1.43
C ASN A 314 37.51 6.21 0.67
N PHE A 315 38.16 6.73 -0.38
CA PHE A 315 37.66 7.80 -1.23
C PHE A 315 36.70 7.31 -2.32
N THR A 316 36.97 6.13 -2.87
CA THR A 316 36.19 5.58 -3.99
C THR A 316 34.82 5.02 -3.52
N GLN A 317 34.77 4.38 -2.36
CA GLN A 317 33.57 3.73 -1.85
C GLN A 317 32.40 4.70 -1.60
N PRO A 318 32.57 5.86 -0.92
CA PRO A 318 31.48 6.81 -0.69
C PRO A 318 30.89 7.39 -1.97
N ILE A 319 31.67 7.52 -3.04
CA ILE A 319 31.18 8.04 -4.34
C ILE A 319 30.14 7.07 -4.92
N GLN A 320 30.39 5.76 -4.84
CA GLN A 320 29.42 4.74 -5.26
C GLN A 320 28.17 4.76 -4.38
N GLN A 321 28.34 4.95 -3.08
CA GLN A 321 27.23 5.06 -2.13
C GLN A 321 26.32 6.25 -2.40
N VAL A 322 26.87 7.41 -2.72
CA VAL A 322 26.08 8.61 -3.09
C VAL A 322 25.21 8.35 -4.32
N ALA A 323 25.74 7.63 -5.32
CA ALA A 323 24.97 7.25 -6.50
C ALA A 323 23.78 6.33 -6.16
N GLN A 324 23.97 5.36 -5.24
CA GLN A 324 22.90 4.48 -4.76
C GLN A 324 21.84 5.26 -3.98
N VAL A 325 22.26 6.20 -3.13
CA VAL A 325 21.37 7.05 -2.36
C VAL A 325 20.50 7.92 -3.27
N ALA A 326 21.02 8.42 -4.39
CA ALA A 326 20.23 9.21 -5.35
C ALA A 326 19.03 8.40 -5.90
N ASN A 327 19.23 7.13 -6.22
CA ASN A 327 18.15 6.23 -6.66
C ASN A 327 17.16 5.95 -5.52
N MET A 328 17.67 5.71 -4.32
CA MET A 328 16.83 5.46 -3.14
C MET A 328 15.98 6.69 -2.79
N LEU A 329 16.53 7.91 -2.86
CA LEU A 329 15.78 9.14 -2.65
C LEU A 329 14.66 9.34 -3.68
N GLN A 330 14.85 8.91 -4.93
CA GLN A 330 13.77 8.93 -5.93
C GLN A 330 12.64 7.98 -5.56
N SER A 331 12.95 6.76 -5.14
CA SER A 331 11.93 5.79 -4.68
C SER A 331 11.22 6.30 -3.42
N THR A 332 11.97 6.90 -2.49
CA THR A 332 11.41 7.53 -1.29
C THR A 332 10.45 8.66 -1.65
N ALA A 333 10.83 9.52 -2.58
CA ALA A 333 9.97 10.62 -3.03
C ALA A 333 8.69 10.09 -3.68
N ALA A 334 8.76 9.07 -4.53
CA ALA A 334 7.58 8.48 -5.16
C ALA A 334 6.64 7.83 -4.13
N ALA A 335 7.18 7.08 -3.16
CA ALA A 335 6.39 6.51 -2.06
C ALA A 335 5.77 7.60 -1.17
N SER A 336 6.55 8.65 -0.82
CA SER A 336 6.06 9.80 -0.07
C SER A 336 4.94 10.54 -0.79
N GLU A 337 5.07 10.74 -2.10
CA GLU A 337 4.08 11.42 -2.94
C GLU A 337 2.74 10.68 -2.88
N ARG A 338 2.73 9.36 -3.05
CA ARG A 338 1.51 8.55 -2.95
C ARG A 338 0.88 8.58 -1.56
N VAL A 339 1.69 8.57 -0.50
CA VAL A 339 1.20 8.71 0.88
C VAL A 339 0.60 10.09 1.10
N PHE A 340 1.25 11.17 0.65
CA PHE A 340 0.75 12.53 0.83
C PHE A 340 -0.47 12.80 -0.05
N GLU A 341 -0.52 12.32 -1.29
CA GLU A 341 -1.72 12.37 -2.13
C GLU A 341 -2.91 11.75 -1.39
N PHE A 342 -2.72 10.58 -0.76
CA PHE A 342 -3.76 9.94 0.02
C PHE A 342 -4.20 10.76 1.24
N LEU A 343 -3.25 11.31 1.99
CA LEU A 343 -3.56 12.11 3.19
C LEU A 343 -4.23 13.45 2.86
N GLU A 344 -3.98 13.99 1.67
CA GLU A 344 -4.54 15.26 1.19
C GLU A 344 -5.88 15.09 0.44
N GLU A 345 -6.33 13.86 0.19
CA GLU A 345 -7.63 13.63 -0.43
C GLU A 345 -8.75 14.31 0.37
N PRO A 346 -9.75 14.90 -0.31
CA PRO A 346 -10.90 15.49 0.36
C PRO A 346 -11.62 14.47 1.25
N GLU A 347 -11.94 14.88 2.47
CA GLU A 347 -12.72 14.08 3.41
C GLU A 347 -14.22 14.26 3.17
N GLU A 348 -15.05 13.37 3.71
CA GLU A 348 -16.51 13.58 3.77
C GLU A 348 -16.79 14.94 4.44
N GLU A 349 -17.80 15.63 3.96
CA GLU A 349 -18.23 16.89 4.57
C GLU A 349 -18.52 16.69 6.05
N ALA A 350 -18.03 17.61 6.86
CA ALA A 350 -18.27 17.59 8.30
C ALA A 350 -19.77 17.65 8.61
N ALA A 351 -20.17 17.09 9.74
CA ALA A 351 -21.54 17.24 10.23
C ALA A 351 -21.91 18.74 10.36
N PRO A 352 -23.18 19.10 10.12
CA PRO A 352 -23.67 20.47 10.35
C PRO A 352 -23.37 20.92 11.80
N GLU A 353 -23.24 22.24 12.03
CA GLU A 353 -23.00 22.77 13.38
C GLU A 353 -24.09 22.37 14.39
N ASN A 354 -25.36 22.24 13.92
CA ASN A 354 -26.49 21.81 14.71
C ASN A 354 -27.21 20.65 14.00
N PRO A 355 -26.70 19.40 14.10
CA PRO A 355 -27.29 18.27 13.42
C PRO A 355 -28.67 17.94 14.02
N VAL A 356 -29.59 17.53 13.16
CA VAL A 356 -30.89 17.01 13.56
C VAL A 356 -30.72 15.67 14.29
N VAL A 357 -31.38 15.54 15.44
CA VAL A 357 -31.42 14.29 16.22
C VAL A 357 -32.88 13.89 16.43
N LEU A 358 -33.27 12.76 15.82
CA LEU A 358 -34.61 12.21 16.00
C LEU A 358 -34.62 11.23 17.19
N LYS A 359 -35.41 11.54 18.21
CA LYS A 359 -35.53 10.66 19.39
C LYS A 359 -36.28 9.36 19.08
N ASN A 360 -37.32 9.44 18.23
CA ASN A 360 -38.17 8.30 17.85
C ASN A 360 -38.40 8.36 16.33
N PRO A 361 -37.47 7.89 15.48
CA PRO A 361 -37.69 7.90 14.05
C PRO A 361 -38.87 6.99 13.67
N GLU A 362 -39.72 7.47 12.77
CA GLU A 362 -40.88 6.73 12.23
C GLU A 362 -40.48 5.96 10.97
N GLY A 363 -39.53 6.50 10.18
CA GLY A 363 -39.00 5.89 8.97
C GLY A 363 -39.75 6.28 7.70
N ALA A 364 -40.39 7.46 7.68
CA ALA A 364 -40.88 8.06 6.43
C ALA A 364 -39.69 8.48 5.56
N VAL A 365 -39.76 8.24 4.25
CA VAL A 365 -38.70 8.64 3.31
C VAL A 365 -39.31 9.35 2.11
N GLU A 366 -38.75 10.50 1.74
CA GLU A 366 -39.21 11.26 0.60
C GLU A 366 -38.03 11.66 -0.30
N PHE A 367 -38.17 11.40 -1.59
CA PHE A 367 -37.24 11.83 -2.62
C PHE A 367 -37.93 12.93 -3.43
N GLU A 368 -37.29 14.09 -3.51
CA GLU A 368 -37.84 15.27 -4.21
C GLU A 368 -36.87 15.68 -5.32
N HIS A 369 -37.22 15.43 -6.56
CA HIS A 369 -36.48 15.83 -7.76
C HIS A 369 -34.96 15.48 -7.66
N VAL A 370 -34.66 14.26 -7.27
CA VAL A 370 -33.28 13.81 -7.04
C VAL A 370 -32.57 13.63 -8.37
N HIS A 371 -31.42 14.29 -8.50
CA HIS A 371 -30.50 14.17 -9.64
C HIS A 371 -29.13 13.69 -9.13
N PHE A 372 -28.50 12.77 -9.87
CA PHE A 372 -27.19 12.28 -9.48
C PHE A 372 -26.40 11.65 -10.64
N GLY A 373 -25.07 11.81 -10.61
CA GLY A 373 -24.10 11.10 -11.45
C GLY A 373 -22.77 10.94 -10.72
N TYR A 374 -22.13 9.79 -10.86
CA TYR A 374 -20.78 9.57 -10.30
C TYR A 374 -19.71 10.43 -10.96
N ASN A 375 -20.00 10.88 -12.19
CA ASN A 375 -19.21 11.86 -12.92
C ASN A 375 -20.13 13.01 -13.33
N PRO A 376 -19.72 14.28 -13.14
CA PRO A 376 -20.54 15.45 -13.54
C PRO A 376 -20.99 15.45 -15.01
N GLU A 377 -20.23 14.77 -15.89
CA GLU A 377 -20.56 14.67 -17.33
C GLU A 377 -21.58 13.57 -17.64
N HIS A 378 -21.89 12.67 -16.67
CA HIS A 378 -22.74 11.53 -16.89
C HIS A 378 -23.77 11.37 -15.77
N THR A 379 -24.98 11.92 -15.99
CA THR A 379 -26.09 11.77 -15.06
C THR A 379 -26.63 10.34 -15.15
N ILE A 380 -26.85 9.72 -13.98
CA ILE A 380 -27.41 8.36 -13.85
C ILE A 380 -28.85 8.41 -13.33
N ILE A 381 -29.15 9.33 -12.43
CA ILE A 381 -30.50 9.58 -11.93
C ILE A 381 -30.91 10.96 -12.44
N HIS A 382 -31.98 11.03 -13.25
CA HIS A 382 -32.35 12.26 -13.97
C HIS A 382 -33.38 13.08 -13.21
N ASP A 383 -34.48 12.47 -12.72
CA ASP A 383 -35.50 13.11 -11.89
C ASP A 383 -36.25 12.05 -11.09
N PHE A 384 -35.74 11.71 -9.92
CA PHE A 384 -36.33 10.68 -9.09
C PHE A 384 -37.14 11.30 -7.95
N SER A 385 -38.46 11.09 -7.99
CA SER A 385 -39.37 11.61 -6.99
C SER A 385 -40.33 10.53 -6.51
N VAL A 386 -40.36 10.27 -5.19
CA VAL A 386 -41.28 9.33 -4.56
C VAL A 386 -41.42 9.62 -3.07
N LYS A 387 -42.64 9.44 -2.54
CA LYS A 387 -42.92 9.50 -1.11
C LYS A 387 -43.28 8.13 -0.58
N VAL A 388 -42.65 7.75 0.52
CA VAL A 388 -42.75 6.44 1.19
C VAL A 388 -43.23 6.68 2.62
N GLU A 389 -44.34 6.06 2.98
CA GLU A 389 -44.90 6.14 4.32
C GLU A 389 -44.23 5.16 5.29
N PRO A 390 -44.23 5.42 6.61
CA PRO A 390 -43.64 4.52 7.60
C PRO A 390 -44.18 3.09 7.50
N GLY A 391 -43.30 2.11 7.54
CA GLY A 391 -43.66 0.68 7.55
C GLY A 391 -44.02 0.10 6.19
N GLN A 392 -44.00 0.88 5.10
CA GLN A 392 -44.22 0.37 3.73
C GLN A 392 -43.09 -0.52 3.25
N LYS A 393 -43.45 -1.51 2.44
CA LYS A 393 -42.52 -2.38 1.68
C LYS A 393 -42.45 -1.88 0.24
N ILE A 394 -41.29 -1.44 -0.19
CA ILE A 394 -41.02 -0.88 -1.50
C ILE A 394 -40.16 -1.86 -2.30
N ALA A 395 -40.69 -2.40 -3.41
CA ALA A 395 -39.90 -3.17 -4.35
C ALA A 395 -39.34 -2.26 -5.44
N ILE A 396 -38.02 -2.26 -5.62
CA ILE A 396 -37.34 -1.57 -6.71
C ILE A 396 -37.00 -2.60 -7.79
N VAL A 397 -37.62 -2.46 -8.97
CA VAL A 397 -37.44 -3.39 -10.09
C VAL A 397 -36.93 -2.64 -11.33
N GLY A 398 -36.24 -3.34 -12.22
CA GLY A 398 -35.71 -2.79 -13.46
C GLY A 398 -34.49 -3.56 -13.97
N PRO A 399 -34.06 -3.34 -15.21
CA PRO A 399 -32.91 -4.02 -15.80
C PRO A 399 -31.60 -3.66 -15.08
N THR A 400 -30.55 -4.42 -15.35
CA THR A 400 -29.20 -4.08 -14.87
C THR A 400 -28.79 -2.73 -15.43
N GLY A 401 -28.22 -1.87 -14.58
CA GLY A 401 -27.85 -0.49 -14.95
C GLY A 401 -28.99 0.54 -14.82
N ALA A 402 -30.20 0.16 -14.41
CA ALA A 402 -31.33 1.10 -14.24
C ALA A 402 -31.15 2.11 -13.07
N GLY A 403 -30.09 2.04 -12.26
CA GLY A 403 -29.85 2.95 -11.16
C GLY A 403 -30.29 2.46 -9.76
N LYS A 404 -30.78 1.21 -9.63
CA LYS A 404 -31.30 0.64 -8.37
C LYS A 404 -30.29 0.74 -7.20
N THR A 405 -29.07 0.25 -7.40
CA THR A 405 -28.00 0.29 -6.38
C THR A 405 -27.55 1.74 -6.09
N THR A 406 -27.61 2.61 -7.10
CA THR A 406 -27.30 4.05 -6.92
C THR A 406 -28.28 4.70 -5.95
N MET A 407 -29.58 4.38 -6.06
CA MET A 407 -30.60 4.88 -5.14
C MET A 407 -30.32 4.50 -3.68
N VAL A 408 -29.90 3.24 -3.45
CA VAL A 408 -29.51 2.77 -2.13
C VAL A 408 -28.30 3.54 -1.59
N LYS A 409 -27.26 3.74 -2.44
CA LYS A 409 -26.07 4.51 -2.06
C LYS A 409 -26.40 5.97 -1.70
N LEU A 410 -27.36 6.58 -2.38
CA LEU A 410 -27.84 7.95 -2.09
C LEU A 410 -28.63 8.01 -0.78
N LEU A 411 -29.53 7.05 -0.55
CA LEU A 411 -30.33 6.98 0.67
C LEU A 411 -29.47 6.83 1.92
N MET A 412 -28.38 6.03 1.84
CA MET A 412 -27.38 5.88 2.92
C MET A 412 -26.41 7.06 3.03
N ARG A 413 -26.56 8.07 2.18
CA ARG A 413 -25.64 9.19 2.07
C ARG A 413 -24.18 8.76 1.94
N PHE A 414 -23.92 7.68 1.13
CA PHE A 414 -22.57 7.36 0.67
C PHE A 414 -22.09 8.31 -0.41
N TYR A 415 -23.05 8.96 -1.07
CA TYR A 415 -22.88 10.07 -1.99
C TYR A 415 -23.94 11.14 -1.71
N ASP A 416 -23.58 12.38 -1.84
CA ASP A 416 -24.54 13.48 -1.79
C ASP A 416 -25.17 13.68 -3.18
N VAL A 417 -26.45 14.07 -3.22
CA VAL A 417 -27.18 14.30 -4.47
C VAL A 417 -26.65 15.52 -5.21
N SER A 418 -26.66 15.49 -6.55
CA SER A 418 -26.26 16.63 -7.39
C SER A 418 -27.35 17.71 -7.47
N GLY A 419 -28.61 17.33 -7.23
CA GLY A 419 -29.75 18.20 -7.20
C GLY A 419 -30.94 17.54 -6.51
N GLY A 420 -31.93 18.32 -6.09
CA GLY A 420 -33.03 17.82 -5.31
C GLY A 420 -32.71 17.56 -3.83
N SER A 421 -33.57 16.81 -3.16
CA SER A 421 -33.41 16.44 -1.75
C SER A 421 -33.92 15.04 -1.45
N ILE A 422 -33.28 14.39 -0.46
CA ILE A 422 -33.77 13.14 0.16
C ILE A 422 -34.07 13.48 1.61
N LYS A 423 -35.29 13.17 2.06
CA LYS A 423 -35.73 13.48 3.42
C LYS A 423 -36.05 12.19 4.17
N VAL A 424 -35.71 12.18 5.46
CA VAL A 424 -36.10 11.15 6.42
C VAL A 424 -36.88 11.82 7.53
N ASP A 425 -38.12 11.37 7.75
CA ASP A 425 -39.07 11.96 8.71
C ASP A 425 -39.18 13.48 8.55
N GLY A 426 -39.23 13.97 7.30
CA GLY A 426 -39.40 15.38 6.93
C GLY A 426 -38.14 16.24 6.97
N HIS A 427 -36.99 15.70 7.39
CA HIS A 427 -35.71 16.40 7.43
C HIS A 427 -34.78 15.93 6.31
N ASP A 428 -34.08 16.86 5.66
CA ASP A 428 -33.08 16.51 4.63
C ASP A 428 -31.92 15.68 5.25
N ILE A 429 -31.52 14.62 4.56
CA ILE A 429 -30.42 13.74 5.05
C ILE A 429 -29.12 14.51 5.26
N ARG A 430 -28.94 15.69 4.64
CA ARG A 430 -27.77 16.56 4.81
C ARG A 430 -27.76 17.30 6.15
N GLU A 431 -28.92 17.42 6.81
CA GLU A 431 -29.05 18.06 8.13
C GLU A 431 -28.65 17.17 9.29
N PHE A 432 -28.49 15.87 9.05
CA PHE A 432 -28.05 14.88 10.06
C PHE A 432 -26.53 14.74 10.13
N ASP A 433 -26.04 14.37 11.32
CA ASP A 433 -24.75 13.67 11.38
C ASP A 433 -24.85 12.33 10.62
N ARG A 434 -23.82 12.00 9.83
CA ARG A 434 -23.84 10.78 9.00
C ARG A 434 -23.95 9.49 9.82
N GLY A 435 -23.32 9.46 10.99
CA GLY A 435 -23.39 8.32 11.90
C GLY A 435 -24.80 8.15 12.48
N GLU A 436 -25.46 9.25 12.91
CA GLU A 436 -26.83 9.22 13.41
C GLU A 436 -27.82 8.83 12.29
N LEU A 437 -27.65 9.37 11.08
CA LEU A 437 -28.45 8.98 9.93
C LEU A 437 -28.32 7.48 9.65
N ARG A 438 -27.10 6.96 9.54
CA ARG A 438 -26.83 5.56 9.20
C ARG A 438 -27.33 4.58 10.28
N ARG A 439 -27.44 5.01 11.55
CA ARG A 439 -28.05 4.17 12.61
C ARG A 439 -29.53 3.89 12.40
N MET A 440 -30.24 4.74 11.66
CA MET A 440 -31.66 4.50 11.34
C MET A 440 -31.84 3.42 10.28
N PHE A 441 -30.78 3.04 9.57
CA PHE A 441 -30.80 2.07 8.48
C PHE A 441 -30.20 0.72 8.89
N GLY A 442 -30.83 -0.36 8.43
CA GLY A 442 -30.26 -1.71 8.43
C GLY A 442 -30.08 -2.19 7.00
N MET A 443 -28.98 -2.88 6.74
CA MET A 443 -28.61 -3.26 5.40
C MET A 443 -28.31 -4.75 5.33
N VAL A 444 -28.96 -5.44 4.39
CA VAL A 444 -28.63 -6.83 4.02
C VAL A 444 -28.32 -6.85 2.53
N LEU A 445 -27.03 -6.97 2.22
CA LEU A 445 -26.50 -6.94 0.85
C LEU A 445 -26.46 -8.33 0.23
N GLN A 446 -26.38 -8.37 -1.09
CA GLN A 446 -26.13 -9.58 -1.88
C GLN A 446 -24.81 -10.22 -1.49
N ASP A 447 -23.72 -9.44 -1.45
CA ASP A 447 -22.42 -9.86 -0.99
C ASP A 447 -22.37 -9.80 0.54
N THR A 448 -22.54 -10.96 1.16
CA THR A 448 -22.53 -11.11 2.62
C THR A 448 -21.10 -11.03 3.16
N TRP A 449 -20.79 -9.98 3.92
CA TRP A 449 -19.50 -9.84 4.57
C TRP A 449 -19.55 -10.21 6.05
N LEU A 450 -18.68 -11.15 6.46
CA LEU A 450 -18.47 -11.52 7.83
C LEU A 450 -17.00 -11.31 8.20
N PHE A 451 -16.76 -10.79 9.40
CA PHE A 451 -15.41 -10.56 9.91
C PHE A 451 -14.81 -11.84 10.46
N LYS A 452 -13.50 -11.97 10.42
CA LYS A 452 -12.77 -12.97 11.18
C LYS A 452 -13.06 -12.79 12.66
N GLY A 453 -13.48 -13.85 13.33
CA GLY A 453 -13.91 -13.85 14.74
C GLY A 453 -15.06 -14.81 14.99
N SER A 454 -15.63 -14.78 16.19
CA SER A 454 -16.71 -15.69 16.54
C SER A 454 -18.02 -15.36 15.79
N ILE A 455 -18.89 -16.36 15.64
CA ILE A 455 -20.25 -16.15 15.12
C ILE A 455 -20.99 -15.13 16.00
N GLU A 456 -20.81 -15.21 17.30
CA GLU A 456 -21.41 -14.28 18.26
C GLU A 456 -20.98 -12.84 18.01
N ASP A 457 -19.68 -12.58 17.83
CA ASP A 457 -19.15 -11.24 17.55
C ASP A 457 -19.67 -10.71 16.22
N ASN A 458 -19.81 -11.57 15.23
CA ASN A 458 -20.36 -11.19 13.93
C ASN A 458 -21.84 -10.77 14.00
N ILE A 459 -22.65 -11.41 14.82
CA ILE A 459 -24.03 -10.98 15.05
C ILE A 459 -24.07 -9.73 15.94
N ARG A 460 -23.25 -9.70 17.02
CA ARG A 460 -23.14 -8.57 17.96
C ARG A 460 -22.64 -7.29 17.29
N TYR A 461 -22.00 -7.39 16.12
CA TYR A 461 -21.60 -6.21 15.34
C TYR A 461 -22.75 -5.27 15.03
N GLY A 462 -23.99 -5.76 14.95
CA GLY A 462 -25.18 -4.92 14.79
C GLY A 462 -25.49 -4.04 16.02
N LYS A 463 -25.10 -4.50 17.23
CA LYS A 463 -25.26 -3.79 18.50
C LYS A 463 -24.21 -4.28 19.49
N LEU A 464 -23.13 -3.52 19.66
CA LEU A 464 -21.93 -3.96 20.40
C LEU A 464 -22.15 -4.21 21.89
N ASP A 465 -23.13 -3.54 22.50
CA ASP A 465 -23.53 -3.66 23.90
C ASP A 465 -24.58 -4.75 24.16
N ALA A 466 -24.97 -5.50 23.12
CA ALA A 466 -25.96 -6.58 23.24
C ALA A 466 -25.43 -7.75 24.09
N THR A 467 -26.31 -8.31 24.92
CA THR A 467 -26.01 -9.50 25.71
C THR A 467 -26.00 -10.77 24.84
N HIS A 468 -25.43 -11.86 25.36
CA HIS A 468 -25.51 -13.17 24.69
C HIS A 468 -26.97 -13.59 24.42
N GLU A 469 -27.89 -13.33 25.37
CA GLU A 469 -29.30 -13.65 25.19
C GLU A 469 -29.94 -12.85 24.04
N ASP A 470 -29.57 -11.59 23.86
CA ASP A 470 -30.06 -10.77 22.74
C ASP A 470 -29.55 -11.30 21.41
N VAL A 471 -28.28 -11.70 21.34
CA VAL A 471 -27.69 -12.36 20.16
C VAL A 471 -28.43 -13.67 19.83
N VAL A 472 -28.73 -14.50 20.83
CA VAL A 472 -29.48 -15.76 20.64
C VAL A 472 -30.88 -15.49 20.14
N LYS A 473 -31.60 -14.50 20.72
CA LYS A 473 -32.95 -14.10 20.25
C LYS A 473 -32.92 -13.61 18.80
N ALA A 474 -31.95 -12.78 18.43
CA ALA A 474 -31.80 -12.30 17.06
C ALA A 474 -31.48 -13.44 16.08
N ALA A 475 -30.62 -14.36 16.48
CA ALA A 475 -30.30 -15.55 15.70
C ALA A 475 -31.50 -16.49 15.51
N ASP A 476 -32.35 -16.64 16.53
CA ASP A 476 -33.56 -17.45 16.44
C ASP A 476 -34.59 -16.82 15.52
N ALA A 477 -34.81 -15.49 15.64
CA ALA A 477 -35.67 -14.74 14.75
C ALA A 477 -35.21 -14.76 13.28
N ALA A 478 -33.90 -14.90 13.05
CA ALA A 478 -33.29 -15.09 11.74
C ALA A 478 -33.25 -16.56 11.28
N TYR A 479 -33.82 -17.49 12.00
CA TYR A 479 -33.71 -18.95 11.77
C TYR A 479 -32.26 -19.48 11.70
N ALA A 480 -31.32 -18.76 12.33
CA ALA A 480 -29.90 -19.10 12.39
C ALA A 480 -29.54 -19.97 13.61
N HIS A 481 -30.23 -19.81 14.75
CA HIS A 481 -29.91 -20.46 16.03
C HIS A 481 -29.70 -21.98 15.90
N ARG A 482 -30.61 -22.65 15.19
CA ARG A 482 -30.57 -24.11 15.06
C ARG A 482 -29.33 -24.63 14.34
N PHE A 483 -28.90 -23.98 13.26
CA PHE A 483 -27.69 -24.40 12.56
C PHE A 483 -26.43 -24.04 13.37
N ILE A 484 -26.42 -22.88 14.06
CA ILE A 484 -25.31 -22.49 14.92
C ILE A 484 -25.04 -23.53 15.98
N GLN A 485 -26.09 -24.07 16.62
CA GLN A 485 -25.95 -25.12 17.60
C GLN A 485 -25.39 -26.45 17.05
N THR A 486 -25.51 -26.71 15.74
CA THR A 486 -24.93 -27.89 15.09
C THR A 486 -23.45 -27.73 14.73
N LEU A 487 -22.92 -26.50 14.78
CA LEU A 487 -21.52 -26.24 14.48
C LEU A 487 -20.61 -26.57 15.67
N PRO A 488 -19.36 -27.00 15.41
CA PRO A 488 -18.38 -27.21 16.48
C PRO A 488 -18.10 -25.87 17.19
N GLY A 489 -18.39 -25.82 18.52
CA GLY A 489 -18.23 -24.58 19.30
C GLY A 489 -19.44 -23.64 19.29
N GLY A 490 -20.50 -23.91 18.50
CA GLY A 490 -21.72 -23.11 18.48
C GLY A 490 -21.48 -21.64 18.19
N TYR A 491 -21.97 -20.73 19.04
CA TYR A 491 -21.75 -19.28 18.91
C TYR A 491 -20.29 -18.83 19.03
N GLY A 492 -19.46 -19.63 19.74
CA GLY A 492 -18.02 -19.38 19.86
C GLY A 492 -17.18 -19.89 18.70
N MET A 493 -17.80 -20.51 17.67
CA MET A 493 -17.06 -20.96 16.49
C MET A 493 -16.45 -19.76 15.78
N GLU A 494 -15.13 -19.83 15.52
CA GLU A 494 -14.42 -18.80 14.76
C GLU A 494 -14.62 -18.97 13.25
N LEU A 495 -14.96 -17.88 12.59
CA LEU A 495 -14.99 -17.75 11.15
C LEU A 495 -13.60 -17.40 10.65
N ASN A 496 -13.16 -18.03 9.55
CA ASN A 496 -11.91 -17.68 8.89
C ASN A 496 -12.05 -16.35 8.10
N GLU A 497 -10.95 -15.85 7.54
CA GLU A 497 -10.92 -14.54 6.86
C GLU A 497 -11.94 -14.41 5.71
N GLU A 498 -12.23 -15.51 5.01
CA GLU A 498 -13.21 -15.55 3.91
C GLU A 498 -14.58 -16.10 4.36
N ALA A 499 -14.70 -16.44 5.63
CA ALA A 499 -15.85 -17.18 6.18
C ALA A 499 -16.24 -18.42 5.32
N SER A 500 -15.22 -19.07 4.70
CA SER A 500 -15.43 -20.24 3.82
C SER A 500 -15.82 -21.51 4.59
N ASN A 501 -15.72 -21.49 5.91
CA ASN A 501 -16.15 -22.56 6.81
C ASN A 501 -17.67 -22.57 7.11
N VAL A 502 -18.43 -21.66 6.51
CA VAL A 502 -19.90 -21.64 6.52
C VAL A 502 -20.44 -21.45 5.09
N SER A 503 -21.62 -22.04 4.81
CA SER A 503 -22.22 -21.92 3.48
C SER A 503 -22.76 -20.52 3.18
N GLN A 504 -22.93 -20.15 1.92
CA GLN A 504 -23.45 -18.85 1.51
C GLN A 504 -24.82 -18.52 2.14
N GLY A 505 -25.72 -19.49 2.21
CA GLY A 505 -27.01 -19.32 2.88
C GLY A 505 -26.88 -19.12 4.39
N GLN A 506 -25.91 -19.79 5.04
CA GLN A 506 -25.62 -19.56 6.46
C GLN A 506 -25.05 -18.17 6.71
N LYS A 507 -24.14 -17.69 5.85
CA LYS A 507 -23.65 -16.29 5.90
C LYS A 507 -24.81 -15.30 5.85
N GLN A 508 -25.74 -15.51 4.94
CA GLN A 508 -26.90 -14.63 4.77
C GLN A 508 -27.81 -14.62 6.01
N LEU A 509 -28.07 -15.79 6.63
CA LEU A 509 -28.83 -15.85 7.89
C LEU A 509 -28.10 -15.11 9.04
N LEU A 510 -26.77 -15.19 9.12
CA LEU A 510 -25.99 -14.45 10.11
C LEU A 510 -26.05 -12.92 9.88
N THR A 511 -26.01 -12.46 8.63
CA THR A 511 -26.16 -11.02 8.33
C THR A 511 -27.59 -10.53 8.59
N ILE A 512 -28.61 -11.36 8.38
CA ILE A 512 -29.99 -11.04 8.77
C ILE A 512 -30.11 -10.96 10.30
N ALA A 513 -29.48 -11.90 11.05
CA ALA A 513 -29.45 -11.84 12.52
C ALA A 513 -28.79 -10.55 13.04
N ARG A 514 -27.69 -10.13 12.40
CA ARG A 514 -27.04 -8.84 12.68
C ARG A 514 -28.00 -7.66 12.48
N ALA A 515 -28.74 -7.65 11.39
CA ALA A 515 -29.72 -6.59 11.09
C ALA A 515 -30.91 -6.59 12.05
N ILE A 516 -31.41 -7.78 12.47
CA ILE A 516 -32.46 -7.92 13.49
C ILE A 516 -31.97 -7.36 14.84
N LEU A 517 -30.73 -7.67 15.24
CA LEU A 517 -30.15 -7.21 16.51
C LEU A 517 -29.96 -5.68 16.53
N ALA A 518 -29.64 -5.08 15.40
CA ALA A 518 -29.49 -3.63 15.26
C ALA A 518 -30.82 -2.87 15.40
N ASP A 519 -31.97 -3.52 15.12
CA ASP A 519 -33.34 -2.98 15.21
C ASP A 519 -33.55 -1.61 14.51
N PRO A 520 -33.16 -1.46 13.23
CA PRO A 520 -33.30 -0.22 12.49
C PRO A 520 -34.76 0.05 12.11
N LYS A 521 -35.10 1.31 11.82
CA LYS A 521 -36.44 1.71 11.35
C LYS A 521 -36.62 1.59 9.84
N ILE A 522 -35.52 1.72 9.11
CA ILE A 522 -35.50 1.64 7.64
C ILE A 522 -34.59 0.48 7.25
N LEU A 523 -35.02 -0.33 6.33
CA LEU A 523 -34.26 -1.48 5.81
C LEU A 523 -33.93 -1.29 4.33
N ILE A 524 -32.73 -1.71 3.97
CA ILE A 524 -32.25 -1.83 2.61
C ILE A 524 -31.86 -3.29 2.39
N LEU A 525 -32.56 -3.94 1.47
CA LEU A 525 -32.44 -5.36 1.22
C LEU A 525 -32.09 -5.60 -0.25
N ASP A 526 -30.98 -6.30 -0.51
CA ASP A 526 -30.59 -6.72 -1.86
C ASP A 526 -30.76 -8.24 -1.97
N GLU A 527 -31.70 -8.68 -2.79
CA GLU A 527 -32.27 -10.04 -2.77
C GLU A 527 -31.63 -10.95 -3.84
N ALA A 528 -30.31 -11.08 -3.91
CA ALA A 528 -29.71 -12.05 -4.80
C ALA A 528 -29.31 -13.35 -4.06
N THR A 529 -30.01 -14.45 -4.34
CA THR A 529 -29.76 -15.78 -3.72
C THR A 529 -29.49 -16.86 -4.77
N SER A 530 -28.77 -16.57 -5.82
CA SER A 530 -28.53 -17.47 -6.96
C SER A 530 -27.75 -18.78 -6.64
N SER A 531 -27.30 -18.98 -5.39
CA SER A 531 -26.37 -20.07 -5.03
C SER A 531 -26.76 -20.81 -3.74
N VAL A 532 -28.05 -20.79 -3.35
CA VAL A 532 -28.51 -21.38 -2.07
C VAL A 532 -29.50 -22.52 -2.34
N ASP A 533 -29.41 -23.59 -1.55
CA ASP A 533 -30.38 -24.70 -1.63
C ASP A 533 -31.81 -24.26 -1.24
N THR A 534 -32.83 -24.89 -1.83
CA THR A 534 -34.25 -24.52 -1.67
C THR A 534 -34.71 -24.50 -0.21
N ARG A 535 -34.18 -25.38 0.66
CA ARG A 535 -34.57 -25.41 2.07
C ARG A 535 -34.03 -24.23 2.86
N THR A 536 -32.79 -23.85 2.58
CA THR A 536 -32.17 -22.67 3.19
C THR A 536 -32.80 -21.40 2.64
N GLU A 537 -33.15 -21.38 1.36
CA GLU A 537 -33.87 -20.29 0.72
C GLU A 537 -35.19 -19.97 1.42
N VAL A 538 -36.02 -20.99 1.72
CA VAL A 538 -37.29 -20.78 2.48
C VAL A 538 -37.02 -20.20 3.87
N ARG A 539 -35.90 -20.57 4.53
CA ARG A 539 -35.54 -19.99 5.82
C ARG A 539 -35.11 -18.54 5.70
N ILE A 540 -34.32 -18.21 4.70
CA ILE A 540 -33.89 -16.83 4.41
C ILE A 540 -35.13 -15.97 4.16
N GLN A 541 -36.09 -16.42 3.36
CA GLN A 541 -37.32 -15.68 3.09
C GLN A 541 -38.10 -15.41 4.40
N LYS A 542 -38.30 -16.42 5.25
CA LYS A 542 -38.95 -16.25 6.55
C LYS A 542 -38.20 -15.30 7.47
N ALA A 543 -36.86 -15.34 7.46
CA ALA A 543 -36.04 -14.43 8.23
C ALA A 543 -36.17 -12.98 7.73
N MET A 544 -36.21 -12.78 6.42
CA MET A 544 -36.44 -11.48 5.80
C MET A 544 -37.83 -10.95 6.13
N ASP A 545 -38.87 -11.78 6.04
CA ASP A 545 -40.24 -11.39 6.41
C ASP A 545 -40.32 -10.96 7.88
N ASN A 546 -39.63 -11.67 8.79
CA ASN A 546 -39.54 -11.27 10.20
C ASN A 546 -38.80 -9.94 10.37
N LEU A 547 -37.69 -9.74 9.64
CA LEU A 547 -36.90 -8.52 9.68
C LEU A 547 -37.73 -7.30 9.20
N MET A 548 -38.56 -7.46 8.17
CA MET A 548 -39.35 -6.37 7.58
C MET A 548 -40.59 -5.94 8.41
N LYS A 549 -41.04 -6.73 9.37
CA LYS A 549 -42.24 -6.43 10.14
C LYS A 549 -42.14 -5.08 10.86
N GLY A 550 -43.06 -4.16 10.53
CA GLY A 550 -43.16 -2.83 11.16
C GLY A 550 -42.02 -1.88 10.81
N ARG A 551 -41.30 -2.13 9.73
CA ARG A 551 -40.20 -1.29 9.25
C ARG A 551 -40.39 -0.89 7.81
N THR A 552 -40.00 0.33 7.46
CA THR A 552 -39.94 0.78 6.07
C THR A 552 -38.84 0.03 5.35
N SER A 553 -39.17 -0.64 4.24
CA SER A 553 -38.22 -1.59 3.62
C SER A 553 -38.06 -1.30 2.13
N PHE A 554 -36.87 -0.94 1.70
CA PHE A 554 -36.49 -0.81 0.29
C PHE A 554 -35.82 -2.12 -0.17
N ILE A 555 -36.42 -2.80 -1.14
CA ILE A 555 -36.00 -4.13 -1.58
C ILE A 555 -35.62 -4.05 -3.07
N ILE A 556 -34.35 -4.32 -3.39
CA ILE A 556 -33.95 -4.56 -4.76
C ILE A 556 -34.41 -5.99 -5.09
N ALA A 557 -35.60 -6.08 -5.71
CA ALA A 557 -36.29 -7.34 -5.85
C ALA A 557 -35.83 -8.09 -7.11
N HIS A 558 -35.39 -9.33 -6.88
CA HIS A 558 -35.06 -10.32 -7.92
C HIS A 558 -36.00 -11.54 -7.87
N ARG A 559 -36.97 -11.55 -6.94
CA ARG A 559 -37.92 -12.64 -6.74
C ARG A 559 -39.35 -12.18 -6.92
N LEU A 560 -40.13 -13.05 -7.55
CA LEU A 560 -41.54 -12.81 -7.82
C LEU A 560 -42.38 -12.62 -6.56
N SER A 561 -42.15 -13.45 -5.52
CA SER A 561 -42.86 -13.36 -4.25
C SER A 561 -42.70 -11.98 -3.58
N THR A 562 -41.49 -11.49 -3.51
CA THR A 562 -41.17 -10.20 -2.92
C THR A 562 -41.80 -9.03 -3.68
N ILE A 563 -41.86 -9.12 -5.00
CA ILE A 563 -42.49 -8.10 -5.86
C ILE A 563 -44.01 -8.08 -5.65
N ARG A 564 -44.65 -9.25 -5.58
CA ARG A 564 -46.11 -9.37 -5.38
C ARG A 564 -46.56 -8.82 -4.03
N ASP A 565 -45.78 -9.08 -2.98
CA ASP A 565 -46.15 -8.73 -1.61
C ASP A 565 -45.72 -7.30 -1.21
N ALA A 566 -45.19 -6.52 -2.14
CA ALA A 566 -44.82 -5.12 -1.92
C ALA A 566 -46.06 -4.18 -1.92
N ASP A 567 -46.04 -3.21 -1.01
CA ASP A 567 -47.05 -2.15 -0.94
C ASP A 567 -46.93 -1.17 -2.11
N LEU A 568 -45.69 -0.96 -2.58
CA LEU A 568 -45.38 -0.07 -3.70
C LEU A 568 -44.25 -0.69 -4.52
N ILE A 569 -44.41 -0.76 -5.83
CA ILE A 569 -43.39 -1.16 -6.78
C ILE A 569 -42.92 0.08 -7.53
N LEU A 570 -41.61 0.33 -7.53
CA LEU A 570 -40.94 1.36 -8.32
C LEU A 570 -40.24 0.70 -9.50
N VAL A 571 -40.70 0.97 -10.70
CA VAL A 571 -40.15 0.43 -11.93
C VAL A 571 -39.17 1.44 -12.50
N MET A 572 -37.87 1.08 -12.47
CA MET A 572 -36.78 1.96 -12.92
C MET A 572 -36.30 1.56 -14.31
N LYS A 573 -36.09 2.57 -15.14
CA LYS A 573 -35.43 2.45 -16.45
C LYS A 573 -34.56 3.68 -16.68
N GLU A 574 -33.29 3.45 -17.02
CA GLU A 574 -32.33 4.53 -17.35
C GLU A 574 -32.30 5.68 -16.33
N GLY A 575 -32.39 5.37 -15.03
CA GLY A 575 -32.29 6.33 -13.93
C GLY A 575 -33.59 7.00 -13.49
N ASP A 576 -34.70 6.73 -14.19
CA ASP A 576 -36.01 7.33 -13.87
C ASP A 576 -37.02 6.29 -13.40
N ILE A 577 -38.05 6.74 -12.65
CA ILE A 577 -39.22 5.92 -12.38
C ILE A 577 -40.16 6.03 -13.58
N VAL A 578 -40.29 4.92 -14.34
CA VAL A 578 -41.20 4.90 -15.49
C VAL A 578 -42.62 4.49 -15.12
N GLU A 579 -42.76 3.65 -14.09
CA GLU A 579 -44.05 3.23 -13.55
C GLU A 579 -43.97 3.06 -12.03
N MET A 580 -45.05 3.33 -11.32
CA MET A 580 -45.21 3.03 -9.90
C MET A 580 -46.65 2.60 -9.59
N GLY A 581 -46.81 1.68 -8.64
CA GLY A 581 -48.09 1.14 -8.21
C GLY A 581 -47.98 -0.24 -7.59
N ARG A 582 -49.12 -0.89 -7.35
CA ARG A 582 -49.16 -2.28 -6.87
C ARG A 582 -49.05 -3.27 -8.02
N HIS A 583 -48.69 -4.51 -7.70
CA HIS A 583 -48.48 -5.58 -8.68
C HIS A 583 -49.62 -5.74 -9.69
N GLU A 584 -50.86 -5.86 -9.20
CA GLU A 584 -52.05 -6.05 -10.05
C GLU A 584 -52.36 -4.82 -10.91
N GLU A 585 -52.14 -3.62 -10.35
CA GLU A 585 -52.35 -2.34 -11.08
C GLU A 585 -51.37 -2.20 -12.24
N LEU A 586 -50.10 -2.54 -11.99
CA LEU A 586 -49.03 -2.45 -13.01
C LEU A 586 -49.18 -3.49 -14.10
N LEU A 587 -49.60 -4.71 -13.76
CA LEU A 587 -49.90 -5.75 -14.77
C LEU A 587 -51.09 -5.34 -15.65
N ALA A 588 -52.14 -4.78 -15.05
CA ALA A 588 -53.33 -4.33 -15.80
C ALA A 588 -53.02 -3.18 -16.78
N LYS A 589 -51.96 -2.38 -16.51
CA LYS A 589 -51.51 -1.32 -17.43
C LYS A 589 -50.86 -1.83 -18.70
N ASN A 590 -50.42 -3.12 -18.74
CA ASN A 590 -49.68 -3.72 -19.87
C ASN A 590 -48.48 -2.86 -20.33
N GLY A 591 -47.79 -2.24 -19.38
CA GLY A 591 -46.66 -1.37 -19.63
C GLY A 591 -45.33 -2.06 -19.46
N PHE A 592 -44.26 -1.29 -19.21
CA PHE A 592 -42.92 -1.77 -19.07
C PHE A 592 -42.76 -2.81 -17.94
N TYR A 593 -43.52 -2.65 -16.84
CA TYR A 593 -43.56 -3.64 -15.77
C TYR A 593 -44.10 -5.00 -16.25
N ALA A 594 -45.20 -5.01 -17.01
CA ALA A 594 -45.78 -6.26 -17.52
C ALA A 594 -44.82 -6.95 -18.49
N ASP A 595 -44.13 -6.22 -19.36
CA ASP A 595 -43.12 -6.76 -20.24
C ASP A 595 -41.96 -7.37 -19.46
N LEU A 596 -41.44 -6.67 -18.43
CA LEU A 596 -40.37 -7.14 -17.57
C LEU A 596 -40.80 -8.42 -16.81
N TYR A 597 -42.00 -8.42 -16.27
CA TYR A 597 -42.57 -9.55 -15.56
C TYR A 597 -42.68 -10.78 -16.44
N ASN A 598 -43.30 -10.66 -17.61
CA ASN A 598 -43.51 -11.76 -18.56
C ASN A 598 -42.16 -12.32 -19.07
N SER A 599 -41.21 -11.44 -19.34
CA SER A 599 -39.88 -11.86 -19.82
C SER A 599 -39.03 -12.60 -18.77
N GLN A 600 -39.20 -12.28 -17.51
CA GLN A 600 -38.37 -12.86 -16.42
C GLN A 600 -39.04 -14.05 -15.71
N PHE A 601 -40.37 -14.09 -15.63
CA PHE A 601 -41.10 -15.00 -14.75
C PHE A 601 -42.11 -15.93 -15.44
N GLU A 602 -42.62 -15.61 -16.64
CA GLU A 602 -43.54 -16.51 -17.36
C GLU A 602 -42.86 -17.71 -18.04
N GLN A 603 -41.54 -17.67 -18.27
CA GLN A 603 -40.80 -18.80 -18.87
C GLN A 603 -40.53 -19.95 -17.88
N THR A 604 -40.95 -19.84 -16.61
CA THR A 604 -40.69 -20.81 -15.54
C THR A 604 -41.96 -21.48 -15.00
N ALA A 605 -43.12 -21.28 -15.62
CA ALA A 605 -44.40 -21.93 -15.25
C ALA A 605 -44.71 -23.15 -16.11
#